data_52d5be141b2cdd0361f0cb6e99d7de86
#
_entry.id   52d5be141b2cdd0361f0cb6e99d7de86
#
_cell.length_a   1.000
_cell.length_b   1.000
_cell.length_c   1.000
_cell.angle_alpha   90.00
_cell.angle_beta   90.00
_cell.angle_gamma   90.00
#
_symmetry.space_group_name_H-M   'P 1'
#
loop_
_entity.id
_entity.type
_entity.pdbx_description
1 polymer ?
#
loop_
_entity_poly.entity_id
_entity_poly.type
_entity_poly.pdbx_seq_one_letter_code
_entity_poly.pdbx_strand_id
1 'polypeptide(L)'
;MRRLLALPVVILLSPLMPAAAESSERVDLLMDVLGLHDLVSIMREEGMGYGDDLEDEMFPGRGSERWDAAVARIYDGGRMAEDLRGALERGLADTDLDPLIVFFSSEVGARIVSLELSARRALLDAAVEEASIERLEEMQADGDSRLDLLERFVEANNLVEANVAGALNSNLAFYRGLADGRAFDFDLTEEQMLADVWGQEPEIRVETREWLFSFLAMAYAPLSDEVLEDYIALSETPEGNALNGALFAGFDVAFTRISRELGLAAAQFISGQDI
;
A
#
# COMPACT_ATOMS: atom_id res chain seq x y z
N MET A 1 -67.10 22.26 34.85
CA MET A 1 -65.67 22.11 35.10
C MET A 1 -65.09 21.08 34.11
N ARG A 2 -64.49 21.52 33.00
CA ARG A 2 -63.84 20.67 31.98
C ARG A 2 -62.34 20.57 32.34
N ARG A 3 -61.89 19.37 32.68
CA ARG A 3 -60.44 19.10 32.86
C ARG A 3 -59.81 18.83 31.47
N LEU A 4 -58.93 19.72 31.04
CA LEU A 4 -58.06 19.50 29.90
C LEU A 4 -56.91 18.55 30.34
N LEU A 5 -56.86 17.38 29.71
CA LEU A 5 -55.72 16.47 29.79
C LEU A 5 -54.65 16.97 28.80
N ALA A 6 -53.53 17.44 29.34
CA ALA A 6 -52.32 17.72 28.54
C ALA A 6 -51.58 16.41 28.29
N LEU A 7 -51.45 16.00 27.03
CA LEU A 7 -50.55 14.91 26.61
C LEU A 7 -49.10 15.43 26.60
N PRO A 8 -48.15 14.72 27.20
CA PRO A 8 -46.75 15.06 27.04
C PRO A 8 -46.28 14.68 25.64
N VAL A 9 -45.81 15.67 24.89
CA VAL A 9 -45.03 15.44 23.63
C VAL A 9 -43.66 14.95 24.04
N VAL A 10 -43.41 13.64 23.86
CA VAL A 10 -42.06 13.08 23.97
C VAL A 10 -41.32 13.40 22.68
N ILE A 11 -40.46 14.42 22.71
CA ILE A 11 -39.50 14.69 21.66
C ILE A 11 -38.38 13.64 21.80
N LEU A 12 -38.39 12.64 20.94
CA LEU A 12 -37.27 11.74 20.74
C LEU A 12 -36.13 12.56 20.10
N LEU A 13 -35.22 13.07 20.93
CA LEU A 13 -33.92 13.56 20.48
C LEU A 13 -33.10 12.34 20.05
N SER A 14 -33.13 12.01 18.75
CA SER A 14 -32.12 11.17 18.17
C SER A 14 -30.78 11.90 18.30
N PRO A 15 -29.74 11.30 18.85
CA PRO A 15 -28.42 11.93 18.86
C PRO A 15 -27.97 12.11 17.39
N LEU A 16 -27.90 13.36 16.93
CA LEU A 16 -27.17 13.68 15.69
C LEU A 16 -25.69 13.34 15.97
N MET A 17 -25.23 12.23 15.46
CA MET A 17 -23.78 12.00 15.35
C MET A 17 -23.19 13.14 14.52
N PRO A 18 -22.06 13.76 14.93
CA PRO A 18 -21.41 14.76 14.11
C PRO A 18 -20.97 14.10 12.78
N ALA A 19 -21.19 14.77 11.66
CA ALA A 19 -20.89 14.27 10.30
C ALA A 19 -19.45 13.73 10.15
N ALA A 20 -18.51 14.26 10.94
CA ALA A 20 -17.14 13.76 10.98
C ALA A 20 -17.01 12.35 11.60
N ALA A 21 -17.83 11.99 12.58
CA ALA A 21 -17.81 10.66 13.17
C ALA A 21 -18.40 9.62 12.19
N GLU A 22 -19.46 9.97 11.49
CA GLU A 22 -20.07 9.12 10.46
C GLU A 22 -19.12 8.88 9.28
N SER A 23 -18.39 9.93 8.82
CA SER A 23 -17.37 9.81 7.78
C SER A 23 -16.23 8.87 8.22
N SER A 24 -15.78 8.96 9.46
CA SER A 24 -14.71 8.13 10.01
C SER A 24 -15.12 6.66 10.10
N GLU A 25 -16.34 6.36 10.56
CA GLU A 25 -16.86 4.97 10.61
C GLU A 25 -16.99 4.36 9.21
N ARG A 26 -17.30 5.17 8.19
CA ARG A 26 -17.38 4.71 6.81
C ARG A 26 -16.01 4.41 6.21
N VAL A 27 -14.99 5.20 6.55
CA VAL A 27 -13.60 4.91 6.17
C VAL A 27 -13.13 3.62 6.85
N ASP A 28 -13.44 3.41 8.13
CA ASP A 28 -13.11 2.17 8.82
C ASP A 28 -13.77 0.95 8.14
N LEU A 29 -15.06 1.05 7.80
CA LEU A 29 -15.74 0.01 7.04
C LEU A 29 -15.10 -0.24 5.66
N LEU A 30 -14.69 0.81 4.96
CA LEU A 30 -14.00 0.68 3.67
C LEU A 30 -12.65 -0.03 3.84
N MET A 31 -11.88 0.30 4.87
CA MET A 31 -10.63 -0.39 5.21
C MET A 31 -10.86 -1.88 5.48
N ASP A 32 -11.93 -2.22 6.18
CA ASP A 32 -12.28 -3.61 6.48
C ASP A 32 -12.63 -4.40 5.22
N VAL A 33 -13.51 -3.86 4.35
CA VAL A 33 -13.92 -4.57 3.12
C VAL A 33 -12.80 -4.66 2.07
N LEU A 34 -11.83 -3.75 2.11
CA LEU A 34 -10.60 -3.80 1.31
C LEU A 34 -9.52 -4.70 1.92
N GLY A 35 -9.72 -5.26 3.10
CA GLY A 35 -8.77 -6.13 3.76
C GLY A 35 -7.44 -5.43 4.11
N LEU A 36 -7.46 -4.11 4.37
CA LEU A 36 -6.22 -3.34 4.57
C LEU A 36 -5.46 -3.75 5.83
N HIS A 37 -6.12 -4.28 6.83
CA HIS A 37 -5.45 -4.82 8.02
C HIS A 37 -4.65 -6.09 7.71
N ASP A 38 -5.18 -6.97 6.86
CA ASP A 38 -4.46 -8.16 6.39
C ASP A 38 -3.31 -7.77 5.47
N LEU A 39 -3.52 -6.78 4.59
CA LEU A 39 -2.47 -6.23 3.74
C LEU A 39 -1.30 -5.66 4.55
N VAL A 40 -1.59 -4.85 5.58
CA VAL A 40 -0.57 -4.31 6.50
C VAL A 40 0.20 -5.42 7.21
N SER A 41 -0.48 -6.53 7.56
CA SER A 41 0.20 -7.70 8.16
C SER A 41 1.19 -8.35 7.18
N ILE A 42 0.82 -8.47 5.90
CA ILE A 42 1.71 -9.00 4.85
C ILE A 42 2.88 -8.03 4.63
N MET A 43 2.63 -6.73 4.51
CA MET A 43 3.67 -5.70 4.35
C MET A 43 4.67 -5.69 5.52
N ARG A 44 4.20 -5.99 6.72
CA ARG A 44 5.09 -6.15 7.88
C ARG A 44 5.99 -7.38 7.73
N GLU A 45 5.44 -8.50 7.25
CA GLU A 45 6.20 -9.73 7.00
C GLU A 45 7.25 -9.51 5.90
N GLU A 46 6.87 -8.88 4.79
CA GLU A 46 7.79 -8.44 3.73
C GLU A 46 8.91 -7.54 4.29
N GLY A 47 8.55 -6.58 5.13
CA GLY A 47 9.47 -5.63 5.70
C GLY A 47 10.48 -6.24 6.67
N MET A 48 10.11 -7.31 7.39
CA MET A 48 11.05 -8.06 8.23
C MET A 48 12.11 -8.76 7.36
N GLY A 49 11.69 -9.42 6.26
CA GLY A 49 12.62 -10.02 5.30
C GLY A 49 13.54 -8.99 4.65
N TYR A 50 12.99 -7.85 4.22
CA TYR A 50 13.80 -6.75 3.69
C TYR A 50 14.83 -6.21 4.70
N GLY A 51 14.49 -6.21 6.00
CA GLY A 51 15.41 -5.86 7.07
C GLY A 51 16.61 -6.80 7.13
N ASP A 52 16.40 -8.11 6.97
CA ASP A 52 17.46 -9.12 6.95
C ASP A 52 18.37 -8.92 5.74
N ASP A 53 17.82 -8.70 4.55
CA ASP A 53 18.58 -8.42 3.33
C ASP A 53 19.42 -7.14 3.46
N LEU A 54 18.86 -6.10 4.09
CA LEU A 54 19.56 -4.84 4.31
C LEU A 54 20.73 -4.99 5.28
N GLU A 55 20.62 -5.84 6.32
CA GLU A 55 21.73 -6.18 7.22
C GLU A 55 22.85 -6.86 6.44
N ASP A 56 22.50 -7.87 5.66
CA ASP A 56 23.47 -8.66 4.91
C ASP A 56 24.24 -7.82 3.89
N GLU A 57 23.57 -6.83 3.26
CA GLU A 57 24.18 -5.95 2.27
C GLU A 57 25.05 -4.83 2.89
N MET A 58 24.54 -4.14 3.94
CA MET A 58 25.14 -2.89 4.40
C MET A 58 26.08 -3.04 5.61
N PHE A 59 25.80 -3.99 6.52
CA PHE A 59 26.57 -4.18 7.75
C PHE A 59 26.56 -5.64 8.23
N PRO A 60 27.01 -6.60 7.37
CA PRO A 60 26.85 -8.03 7.60
C PRO A 60 27.37 -8.47 8.98
N GLY A 61 26.50 -9.15 9.72
CA GLY A 61 26.78 -9.70 11.05
C GLY A 61 26.94 -8.67 12.17
N ARG A 62 26.54 -7.43 11.95
CA ARG A 62 26.58 -6.38 12.99
C ARG A 62 25.18 -6.08 13.59
N GLY A 63 24.09 -6.51 12.94
CA GLY A 63 22.73 -6.16 13.32
C GLY A 63 22.26 -6.84 14.60
N SER A 64 22.22 -8.16 14.60
CA SER A 64 21.73 -8.96 15.71
C SER A 64 20.29 -8.63 16.16
N GLU A 65 19.85 -9.16 17.32
CA GLU A 65 18.52 -8.91 17.92
C GLU A 65 18.12 -7.40 18.03
N ARG A 66 19.12 -6.50 18.04
CA ARG A 66 18.84 -5.05 18.10
C ARG A 66 18.32 -4.51 16.78
N TRP A 67 18.90 -5.00 15.67
CA TRP A 67 18.43 -4.64 14.33
C TRP A 67 17.03 -5.18 14.12
N ASP A 68 16.79 -6.45 14.41
CA ASP A 68 15.45 -7.06 14.28
C ASP A 68 14.40 -6.30 15.08
N ALA A 69 14.75 -5.89 16.31
CA ALA A 69 13.86 -5.08 17.14
C ALA A 69 13.63 -3.67 16.58
N ALA A 70 14.62 -3.08 15.89
CA ALA A 70 14.45 -1.80 15.22
C ALA A 70 13.55 -1.93 14.01
N VAL A 71 13.79 -2.92 13.13
CA VAL A 71 12.94 -3.22 11.96
C VAL A 71 11.51 -3.50 12.41
N ALA A 72 11.30 -4.32 13.43
CA ALA A 72 9.97 -4.65 13.96
C ALA A 72 9.18 -3.42 14.45
N ARG A 73 9.87 -2.40 14.98
CA ARG A 73 9.25 -1.11 15.38
C ARG A 73 8.98 -0.19 14.20
N ILE A 74 9.87 -0.18 13.20
CA ILE A 74 9.74 0.64 12.00
C ILE A 74 8.54 0.16 11.19
N TYR A 75 8.39 -1.15 11.03
CA TYR A 75 7.26 -1.81 10.38
C TYR A 75 6.09 -2.08 11.35
N ASP A 76 5.83 -1.19 12.31
CA ASP A 76 4.69 -1.34 13.21
C ASP A 76 3.36 -1.26 12.45
N GLY A 77 2.58 -2.34 12.51
CA GLY A 77 1.33 -2.46 11.76
C GLY A 77 0.27 -1.44 12.18
N GLY A 78 0.23 -1.04 13.44
CA GLY A 78 -0.69 0.00 13.91
C GLY A 78 -0.39 1.35 13.27
N ARG A 79 0.89 1.75 13.23
CA ARG A 79 1.32 2.99 12.57
C ARG A 79 1.03 2.98 11.06
N MET A 80 1.27 1.85 10.38
CA MET A 80 0.95 1.71 8.96
C MET A 80 -0.55 1.84 8.70
N ALA A 81 -1.38 1.20 9.52
CA ALA A 81 -2.83 1.30 9.41
C ALA A 81 -3.32 2.74 9.68
N GLU A 82 -2.73 3.45 10.64
CA GLU A 82 -3.04 4.86 10.92
C GLU A 82 -2.64 5.78 9.75
N ASP A 83 -1.47 5.56 9.13
CA ASP A 83 -1.02 6.30 7.94
C ASP A 83 -2.02 6.14 6.78
N LEU A 84 -2.44 4.89 6.49
CA LEU A 84 -3.45 4.58 5.47
C LEU A 84 -4.80 5.21 5.81
N ARG A 85 -5.30 5.02 7.03
CA ARG A 85 -6.56 5.58 7.49
C ARG A 85 -6.61 7.10 7.32
N GLY A 86 -5.58 7.79 7.80
CA GLY A 86 -5.48 9.24 7.67
C GLY A 86 -5.42 9.73 6.23
N ALA A 87 -4.81 8.96 5.32
CA ALA A 87 -4.80 9.29 3.89
C ALA A 87 -6.18 9.08 3.24
N LEU A 88 -6.86 7.97 3.58
CA LEU A 88 -8.23 7.70 3.11
C LEU A 88 -9.20 8.78 3.61
N GLU A 89 -9.15 9.16 4.88
CA GLU A 89 -10.01 10.23 5.44
C GLU A 89 -9.81 11.56 4.69
N ARG A 90 -8.56 11.92 4.34
CA ARG A 90 -8.28 13.14 3.60
C ARG A 90 -8.63 13.05 2.11
N GLY A 91 -8.24 11.93 1.48
CA GLY A 91 -8.39 11.75 0.04
C GLY A 91 -9.84 11.51 -0.40
N LEU A 92 -10.67 10.98 0.52
CA LEU A 92 -12.06 10.62 0.24
C LEU A 92 -13.08 11.54 0.93
N ALA A 93 -12.63 12.69 1.48
CA ALA A 93 -13.50 13.59 2.26
C ALA A 93 -14.75 14.07 1.50
N ASP A 94 -14.62 14.26 0.19
CA ASP A 94 -15.69 14.73 -0.70
C ASP A 94 -16.23 13.61 -1.63
N THR A 95 -15.89 12.34 -1.36
CA THR A 95 -16.24 11.18 -2.19
C THR A 95 -17.41 10.42 -1.60
N ASP A 96 -18.38 10.02 -2.43
CA ASP A 96 -19.40 9.07 -2.01
C ASP A 96 -18.79 7.66 -1.88
N LEU A 97 -18.76 7.14 -0.65
CA LEU A 97 -18.18 5.81 -0.37
C LEU A 97 -19.15 4.66 -0.64
N ASP A 98 -20.45 4.92 -0.83
CA ASP A 98 -21.44 3.86 -0.99
C ASP A 98 -21.16 2.93 -2.17
N PRO A 99 -20.84 3.42 -3.38
CA PRO A 99 -20.52 2.54 -4.51
C PRO A 99 -19.33 1.62 -4.23
N LEU A 100 -18.29 2.14 -3.57
CA LEU A 100 -17.08 1.38 -3.21
C LEU A 100 -17.40 0.31 -2.16
N ILE A 101 -18.04 0.69 -1.06
CA ILE A 101 -18.42 -0.23 0.02
C ILE A 101 -19.34 -1.32 -0.50
N VAL A 102 -20.34 -0.98 -1.32
CA VAL A 102 -21.26 -1.95 -1.92
C VAL A 102 -20.52 -2.94 -2.82
N PHE A 103 -19.61 -2.46 -3.66
CA PHE A 103 -18.84 -3.34 -4.54
C PHE A 103 -17.94 -4.28 -3.73
N PHE A 104 -17.10 -3.77 -2.85
CA PHE A 104 -16.15 -4.59 -2.09
C PHE A 104 -16.80 -5.47 -1.04
N SER A 105 -18.01 -5.13 -0.56
CA SER A 105 -18.82 -6.01 0.30
C SER A 105 -19.57 -7.10 -0.48
N SER A 106 -19.65 -7.03 -1.82
CA SER A 106 -20.27 -8.05 -2.64
C SER A 106 -19.44 -9.35 -2.65
N GLU A 107 -20.06 -10.47 -3.06
CA GLU A 107 -19.34 -11.74 -3.24
C GLU A 107 -18.18 -11.60 -4.23
N VAL A 108 -18.37 -10.83 -5.31
CA VAL A 108 -17.36 -10.59 -6.34
C VAL A 108 -16.22 -9.73 -5.80
N GLY A 109 -16.52 -8.59 -5.17
CA GLY A 109 -15.51 -7.69 -4.62
C GLY A 109 -14.71 -8.34 -3.50
N ALA A 110 -15.38 -9.03 -2.57
CA ALA A 110 -14.70 -9.78 -1.51
C ALA A 110 -13.79 -10.89 -2.05
N ARG A 111 -14.20 -11.55 -3.16
CA ARG A 111 -13.36 -12.53 -3.85
C ARG A 111 -12.12 -11.89 -4.48
N ILE A 112 -12.25 -10.73 -5.13
CA ILE A 112 -11.12 -9.98 -5.70
C ILE A 112 -10.11 -9.65 -4.61
N VAL A 113 -10.54 -9.02 -3.52
CA VAL A 113 -9.68 -8.68 -2.37
C VAL A 113 -8.98 -9.91 -1.80
N SER A 114 -9.71 -11.03 -1.63
CA SER A 114 -9.14 -12.29 -1.15
C SER A 114 -8.07 -12.85 -2.09
N LEU A 115 -8.26 -12.75 -3.40
CA LEU A 115 -7.28 -13.19 -4.40
C LEU A 115 -6.03 -12.32 -4.39
N GLU A 116 -6.17 -11.00 -4.30
CA GLU A 116 -5.05 -10.06 -4.22
C GLU A 116 -4.20 -10.29 -2.97
N LEU A 117 -4.84 -10.42 -1.79
CA LEU A 117 -4.13 -10.72 -0.53
C LEU A 117 -3.45 -12.10 -0.56
N SER A 118 -4.13 -13.11 -1.15
CA SER A 118 -3.57 -14.46 -1.26
C SER A 118 -2.37 -14.49 -2.20
N ALA A 119 -2.46 -13.81 -3.35
CA ALA A 119 -1.38 -13.72 -4.32
C ALA A 119 -0.18 -12.98 -3.71
N ARG A 120 -0.41 -11.82 -3.06
CA ARG A 120 0.67 -11.07 -2.42
C ARG A 120 1.38 -11.89 -1.35
N ARG A 121 0.63 -12.61 -0.53
CA ARG A 121 1.23 -13.49 0.49
C ARG A 121 2.00 -14.66 -0.13
N ALA A 122 1.52 -15.22 -1.24
CA ALA A 122 2.21 -16.30 -1.93
C ALA A 122 3.54 -15.85 -2.54
N LEU A 123 3.64 -14.61 -3.00
CA LEU A 123 4.87 -14.02 -3.55
C LEU A 123 5.98 -13.74 -2.51
N LEU A 124 5.72 -13.95 -1.22
CA LEU A 124 6.78 -13.99 -0.19
C LEU A 124 7.69 -15.21 -0.36
N ASP A 125 7.24 -16.25 -1.06
CA ASP A 125 8.06 -17.40 -1.44
C ASP A 125 8.74 -17.13 -2.79
N ALA A 126 10.06 -17.04 -2.79
CA ALA A 126 10.85 -16.75 -3.98
C ALA A 126 10.59 -17.73 -5.15
N ALA A 127 10.28 -19.01 -4.86
CA ALA A 127 9.95 -19.98 -5.90
C ALA A 127 8.58 -19.69 -6.54
N VAL A 128 7.64 -19.12 -5.78
CA VAL A 128 6.33 -18.68 -6.31
C VAL A 128 6.50 -17.41 -7.15
N GLU A 129 7.35 -16.49 -6.70
CA GLU A 129 7.67 -15.28 -7.45
C GLU A 129 8.31 -15.63 -8.80
N GLU A 130 9.36 -16.47 -8.82
CA GLU A 130 10.01 -16.96 -10.05
C GLU A 130 8.98 -17.62 -10.99
N ALA A 131 8.15 -18.52 -10.49
CA ALA A 131 7.11 -19.18 -11.27
C ALA A 131 6.06 -18.21 -11.83
N SER A 132 5.76 -17.11 -11.12
CA SER A 132 4.83 -16.09 -11.59
C SER A 132 5.40 -15.26 -12.74
N ILE A 133 6.71 -14.97 -12.70
CA ILE A 133 7.43 -14.29 -13.79
C ILE A 133 7.51 -15.21 -15.02
N GLU A 134 7.91 -16.48 -14.86
CA GLU A 134 7.92 -17.47 -15.95
C GLU A 134 6.54 -17.57 -16.61
N ARG A 135 5.47 -17.59 -15.81
CA ARG A 135 4.10 -17.61 -16.34
C ARG A 135 3.75 -16.38 -17.15
N LEU A 136 4.17 -15.19 -16.71
CA LEU A 136 3.99 -13.94 -17.45
C LEU A 136 4.72 -13.99 -18.81
N GLU A 137 5.96 -14.48 -18.82
CA GLU A 137 6.75 -14.66 -20.06
C GLU A 137 6.06 -15.61 -21.04
N GLU A 138 5.48 -16.73 -20.57
CA GLU A 138 4.68 -17.65 -21.39
C GLU A 138 3.47 -16.93 -22.00
N MET A 139 2.69 -16.19 -21.19
CA MET A 139 1.53 -15.45 -21.66
C MET A 139 1.91 -14.42 -22.74
N GLN A 140 3.05 -13.74 -22.58
CA GLN A 140 3.60 -12.80 -23.57
C GLN A 140 3.99 -13.50 -24.85
N ALA A 141 4.69 -14.64 -24.77
CA ALA A 141 5.12 -15.41 -25.92
C ALA A 141 3.92 -15.99 -26.74
N ASP A 142 2.87 -16.39 -26.03
CA ASP A 142 1.66 -16.94 -26.65
C ASP A 142 0.70 -15.85 -27.19
N GLY A 143 0.93 -14.59 -26.86
CA GLY A 143 0.05 -13.46 -27.20
C GLY A 143 -1.32 -13.58 -26.51
N ASP A 144 -1.32 -13.95 -25.24
CA ASP A 144 -2.53 -14.15 -24.45
C ASP A 144 -3.33 -12.83 -24.35
N SER A 145 -4.56 -12.84 -24.86
CA SER A 145 -5.44 -11.66 -24.84
C SER A 145 -5.79 -11.16 -23.43
N ARG A 146 -5.58 -11.98 -22.40
CA ARG A 146 -5.74 -11.58 -21.01
C ARG A 146 -4.82 -10.42 -20.64
N LEU A 147 -3.64 -10.32 -21.25
CA LEU A 147 -2.69 -9.24 -21.04
C LEU A 147 -3.27 -7.87 -21.41
N ASP A 148 -4.13 -7.78 -22.43
CA ASP A 148 -4.79 -6.52 -22.80
C ASP A 148 -5.74 -6.02 -21.70
N LEU A 149 -6.42 -6.93 -21.00
CA LEU A 149 -7.28 -6.58 -19.86
C LEU A 149 -6.44 -6.13 -18.65
N LEU A 150 -5.32 -6.83 -18.38
CA LEU A 150 -4.40 -6.44 -17.30
C LEU A 150 -3.78 -5.06 -17.59
N GLU A 151 -3.39 -4.79 -18.85
CA GLU A 151 -2.88 -3.46 -19.23
C GLU A 151 -3.92 -2.36 -18.99
N ARG A 152 -5.19 -2.58 -19.41
CA ARG A 152 -6.28 -1.64 -19.14
C ARG A 152 -6.49 -1.40 -17.64
N PHE A 153 -6.42 -2.45 -16.82
CA PHE A 153 -6.52 -2.32 -15.36
C PHE A 153 -5.36 -1.49 -14.80
N VAL A 154 -4.13 -1.76 -15.24
CA VAL A 154 -2.92 -1.02 -14.85
C VAL A 154 -3.04 0.46 -15.23
N GLU A 155 -3.51 0.75 -16.44
CA GLU A 155 -3.72 2.12 -16.93
C GLU A 155 -4.84 2.84 -16.16
N ALA A 156 -6.02 2.21 -15.98
CA ALA A 156 -7.16 2.78 -15.28
C ALA A 156 -6.81 3.20 -13.84
N ASN A 157 -5.93 2.45 -13.20
CA ASN A 157 -5.47 2.69 -11.83
C ASN A 157 -4.12 3.43 -11.75
N ASN A 158 -3.50 3.79 -12.88
CA ASN A 158 -2.18 4.46 -12.94
C ASN A 158 -1.10 3.72 -12.12
N LEU A 159 -1.13 2.37 -12.12
CA LEU A 159 -0.34 1.58 -11.18
C LEU A 159 1.16 1.73 -11.39
N VAL A 160 1.66 1.76 -12.62
CA VAL A 160 3.11 1.87 -12.88
C VAL A 160 3.64 3.20 -12.37
N GLU A 161 3.02 4.31 -12.77
CA GLU A 161 3.50 5.64 -12.39
C GLU A 161 3.45 5.88 -10.88
N ALA A 162 2.37 5.42 -10.23
CA ALA A 162 2.20 5.59 -8.80
C ALA A 162 3.22 4.75 -8.00
N ASN A 163 3.49 3.51 -8.42
CA ASN A 163 4.50 2.66 -7.76
C ASN A 163 5.93 3.18 -8.00
N VAL A 164 6.27 3.61 -9.23
CA VAL A 164 7.58 4.21 -9.54
C VAL A 164 7.81 5.47 -8.70
N ALA A 165 6.81 6.36 -8.63
CA ALA A 165 6.92 7.56 -7.80
C ALA A 165 7.11 7.23 -6.31
N GLY A 166 6.34 6.25 -5.78
CA GLY A 166 6.48 5.78 -4.41
C GLY A 166 7.85 5.17 -4.11
N ALA A 167 8.40 4.37 -5.03
CA ALA A 167 9.73 3.79 -4.90
C ALA A 167 10.82 4.88 -4.87
N LEU A 168 10.75 5.86 -5.78
CA LEU A 168 11.69 6.99 -5.81
C LEU A 168 11.62 7.83 -4.52
N ASN A 169 10.40 8.10 -4.01
CA ASN A 169 10.20 8.81 -2.75
C ASN A 169 10.80 8.04 -1.57
N SER A 170 10.58 6.72 -1.53
CA SER A 170 11.11 5.83 -0.51
C SER A 170 12.64 5.77 -0.55
N ASN A 171 13.24 5.65 -1.74
CA ASN A 171 14.70 5.66 -1.90
C ASN A 171 15.30 6.98 -1.44
N LEU A 172 14.71 8.11 -1.82
CA LEU A 172 15.15 9.42 -1.35
C LEU A 172 15.05 9.56 0.17
N ALA A 173 13.95 9.07 0.76
CA ALA A 173 13.76 9.08 2.20
C ALA A 173 14.81 8.21 2.93
N PHE A 174 15.17 7.06 2.37
CA PHE A 174 16.23 6.20 2.88
C PHE A 174 17.60 6.89 2.84
N TYR A 175 17.99 7.51 1.73
CA TYR A 175 19.22 8.30 1.61
C TYR A 175 19.27 9.44 2.63
N ARG A 176 18.15 10.16 2.83
CA ARG A 176 18.03 11.18 3.87
C ARG A 176 18.22 10.60 5.27
N GLY A 177 17.67 9.42 5.54
CA GLY A 177 17.87 8.70 6.79
C GLY A 177 19.33 8.36 7.04
N LEU A 178 20.02 7.83 6.04
CA LEU A 178 21.47 7.54 6.09
C LEU A 178 22.31 8.82 6.35
N ALA A 179 21.99 9.91 5.65
CA ALA A 179 22.70 11.17 5.80
C ALA A 179 22.49 11.79 7.21
N ASP A 180 21.23 11.80 7.69
CA ASP A 180 20.88 12.28 9.04
C ASP A 180 21.57 11.45 10.12
N GLY A 181 21.70 10.14 9.91
CA GLY A 181 22.40 9.20 10.77
C GLY A 181 23.94 9.22 10.64
N ARG A 182 24.47 10.04 9.71
CA ARG A 182 25.91 10.15 9.41
C ARG A 182 26.56 8.83 9.01
N ALA A 183 25.90 8.09 8.11
CA ALA A 183 26.44 6.85 7.56
C ALA A 183 27.68 7.08 6.69
N PHE A 184 27.86 8.28 6.18
CA PHE A 184 28.94 8.65 5.26
C PHE A 184 29.98 9.54 5.93
N ASP A 185 31.27 9.36 5.56
CA ASP A 185 32.40 10.19 6.00
C ASP A 185 32.44 11.58 5.30
N PHE A 186 31.48 11.83 4.39
CA PHE A 186 31.33 13.07 3.63
C PHE A 186 29.88 13.55 3.65
N ASP A 187 29.70 14.86 3.45
CA ASP A 187 28.36 15.42 3.36
C ASP A 187 27.73 15.10 1.99
N LEU A 188 26.68 14.28 1.98
CA LEU A 188 25.89 14.00 0.78
C LEU A 188 24.85 15.12 0.62
N THR A 189 24.95 15.88 -0.49
CA THR A 189 24.00 16.97 -0.72
C THR A 189 22.64 16.47 -1.23
N GLU A 190 21.60 17.25 -1.00
CA GLU A 190 20.24 16.95 -1.51
C GLU A 190 20.24 16.78 -3.04
N GLU A 191 21.01 17.60 -3.75
CA GLU A 191 21.13 17.53 -5.22
C GLU A 191 21.75 16.18 -5.67
N GLN A 192 22.77 15.70 -4.94
CA GLN A 192 23.38 14.40 -5.22
C GLN A 192 22.42 13.25 -4.94
N MET A 193 21.73 13.28 -3.79
CA MET A 193 20.71 12.27 -3.47
C MET A 193 19.62 12.19 -4.53
N LEU A 194 19.09 13.35 -4.95
CA LEU A 194 18.11 13.44 -6.02
C LEU A 194 18.63 12.89 -7.34
N ALA A 195 19.87 13.23 -7.73
CA ALA A 195 20.46 12.76 -8.99
C ALA A 195 20.62 11.24 -8.99
N ASP A 196 21.08 10.67 -7.87
CA ASP A 196 21.27 9.23 -7.72
C ASP A 196 19.93 8.48 -7.76
N VAL A 197 18.91 8.98 -7.06
CA VAL A 197 17.57 8.38 -7.05
C VAL A 197 16.92 8.46 -8.45
N TRP A 198 16.97 9.63 -9.10
CA TRP A 198 16.43 9.77 -10.46
C TRP A 198 17.19 8.93 -11.50
N GLY A 199 18.46 8.65 -11.28
CA GLY A 199 19.23 7.73 -12.12
C GLY A 199 18.70 6.29 -12.12
N GLN A 200 18.00 5.88 -11.07
CA GLN A 200 17.41 4.54 -10.91
C GLN A 200 16.01 4.40 -11.56
N GLU A 201 15.36 5.51 -11.94
CA GLU A 201 13.98 5.51 -12.45
C GLU A 201 13.76 4.50 -13.61
N PRO A 202 14.62 4.41 -14.64
CA PRO A 202 14.39 3.48 -15.74
C PRO A 202 14.38 2.00 -15.31
N GLU A 203 15.25 1.62 -14.39
CA GLU A 203 15.34 0.26 -13.85
C GLU A 203 14.14 -0.05 -12.97
N ILE A 204 13.82 0.84 -12.00
CA ILE A 204 12.65 0.72 -11.14
C ILE A 204 11.36 0.57 -11.98
N ARG A 205 11.23 1.29 -13.07
CA ARG A 205 10.06 1.19 -13.96
C ARG A 205 9.94 -0.18 -14.61
N VAL A 206 11.04 -0.75 -15.07
CA VAL A 206 11.05 -2.08 -15.69
C VAL A 206 10.66 -3.14 -14.66
N GLU A 207 11.31 -3.12 -13.51
CA GLU A 207 11.03 -4.06 -12.40
C GLU A 207 9.59 -3.92 -11.87
N THR A 208 9.13 -2.68 -11.67
CA THR A 208 7.74 -2.40 -11.25
C THR A 208 6.75 -2.99 -12.25
N ARG A 209 7.00 -2.81 -13.54
CA ARG A 209 6.09 -3.31 -14.57
C ARG A 209 6.06 -4.84 -14.60
N GLU A 210 7.22 -5.48 -14.53
CA GLU A 210 7.32 -6.95 -14.48
C GLU A 210 6.60 -7.50 -13.25
N TRP A 211 6.89 -6.96 -12.08
CA TRP A 211 6.25 -7.38 -10.84
C TRP A 211 4.72 -7.17 -10.86
N LEU A 212 4.24 -6.01 -11.32
CA LEU A 212 2.81 -5.74 -11.42
C LEU A 212 2.10 -6.75 -12.31
N PHE A 213 2.63 -7.02 -13.50
CA PHE A 213 1.99 -7.94 -14.43
C PHE A 213 2.03 -9.38 -13.96
N SER A 214 3.14 -9.85 -13.36
CA SER A 214 3.23 -11.19 -12.78
C SER A 214 2.25 -11.37 -11.63
N PHE A 215 2.18 -10.39 -10.72
CA PHE A 215 1.21 -10.36 -9.62
C PHE A 215 -0.24 -10.39 -10.12
N LEU A 216 -0.62 -9.49 -11.04
CA LEU A 216 -1.99 -9.39 -11.55
C LEU A 216 -2.39 -10.62 -12.36
N ALA A 217 -1.48 -11.16 -13.17
CA ALA A 217 -1.71 -12.40 -13.91
C ALA A 217 -2.00 -13.57 -12.97
N MET A 218 -1.27 -13.67 -11.87
CA MET A 218 -1.49 -14.69 -10.85
C MET A 218 -2.77 -14.43 -10.05
N ALA A 219 -2.95 -13.23 -9.52
CA ALA A 219 -4.08 -12.88 -8.65
C ALA A 219 -5.42 -13.05 -9.37
N TYR A 220 -5.50 -12.60 -10.62
CA TYR A 220 -6.75 -12.60 -11.37
C TYR A 220 -6.97 -13.81 -12.26
N ALA A 221 -6.02 -14.77 -12.31
CA ALA A 221 -6.20 -16.01 -13.07
C ALA A 221 -7.54 -16.73 -12.83
N PRO A 222 -8.10 -16.76 -11.59
CA PRO A 222 -9.39 -17.42 -11.32
C PRO A 222 -10.63 -16.58 -11.69
N LEU A 223 -10.46 -15.32 -12.15
CA LEU A 223 -11.57 -14.44 -12.53
C LEU A 223 -11.91 -14.58 -14.01
N SER A 224 -13.19 -14.47 -14.35
CA SER A 224 -13.60 -14.30 -15.75
C SER A 224 -13.26 -12.91 -16.28
N ASP A 225 -13.17 -12.78 -17.60
CA ASP A 225 -12.94 -11.47 -18.24
C ASP A 225 -14.02 -10.45 -17.89
N GLU A 226 -15.30 -10.88 -17.81
CA GLU A 226 -16.42 -10.03 -17.41
C GLU A 226 -16.22 -9.43 -16.00
N VAL A 227 -15.78 -10.23 -15.03
CA VAL A 227 -15.52 -9.75 -13.67
C VAL A 227 -14.38 -8.73 -13.65
N LEU A 228 -13.34 -8.97 -14.45
CA LEU A 228 -12.22 -8.03 -14.54
C LEU A 228 -12.64 -6.74 -15.25
N GLU A 229 -13.48 -6.83 -16.28
CA GLU A 229 -14.06 -5.64 -16.95
C GLU A 229 -14.93 -4.81 -15.98
N ASP A 230 -15.75 -5.45 -15.15
CA ASP A 230 -16.54 -4.77 -14.12
C ASP A 230 -15.64 -4.05 -13.09
N TYR A 231 -14.52 -4.67 -12.71
CA TYR A 231 -13.56 -4.07 -11.79
C TYR A 231 -12.82 -2.89 -12.44
N ILE A 232 -12.43 -3.00 -13.70
CA ILE A 232 -11.88 -1.88 -14.50
C ILE A 232 -12.89 -0.74 -14.56
N ALA A 233 -14.16 -1.03 -14.87
CA ALA A 233 -15.20 -0.02 -14.93
C ALA A 233 -15.42 0.71 -13.60
N LEU A 234 -15.33 0.02 -12.46
CA LEU A 234 -15.33 0.66 -11.14
C LEU A 234 -14.11 1.57 -10.96
N SER A 235 -12.92 1.10 -11.35
CA SER A 235 -11.68 1.87 -11.25
C SER A 235 -11.72 3.17 -12.07
N GLU A 236 -12.43 3.18 -13.18
CA GLU A 236 -12.60 4.35 -14.06
C GLU A 236 -13.64 5.36 -13.55
N THR A 237 -14.43 5.03 -12.49
CA THR A 237 -15.35 5.98 -11.88
C THR A 237 -14.61 7.07 -11.08
N PRO A 238 -15.23 8.23 -10.84
CA PRO A 238 -14.66 9.25 -9.96
C PRO A 238 -14.32 8.71 -8.56
N GLU A 239 -15.19 7.85 -8.02
CA GLU A 239 -15.03 7.23 -6.70
C GLU A 239 -13.87 6.22 -6.70
N GLY A 240 -13.76 5.38 -7.73
CA GLY A 240 -12.65 4.43 -7.90
C GLY A 240 -11.31 5.14 -8.06
N ASN A 241 -11.24 6.19 -8.88
CA ASN A 241 -10.05 7.02 -9.03
C ASN A 241 -9.65 7.71 -7.72
N ALA A 242 -10.63 8.24 -6.96
CA ALA A 242 -10.39 8.86 -5.66
C ALA A 242 -9.86 7.84 -4.65
N LEU A 243 -10.43 6.63 -4.61
CA LEU A 243 -9.96 5.55 -3.74
C LEU A 243 -8.52 5.18 -4.06
N ASN A 244 -8.21 4.94 -5.33
CA ASN A 244 -6.88 4.57 -5.77
C ASN A 244 -5.85 5.66 -5.41
N GLY A 245 -6.17 6.92 -5.68
CA GLY A 245 -5.32 8.05 -5.30
C GLY A 245 -5.10 8.15 -3.79
N ALA A 246 -6.13 7.92 -2.98
CA ALA A 246 -6.04 7.95 -1.52
C ALA A 246 -5.20 6.78 -0.97
N LEU A 247 -5.33 5.58 -1.54
CA LEU A 247 -4.51 4.41 -1.19
C LEU A 247 -3.03 4.67 -1.49
N PHE A 248 -2.70 5.13 -2.69
CA PHE A 248 -1.31 5.45 -3.04
C PHE A 248 -0.73 6.56 -2.16
N ALA A 249 -1.51 7.59 -1.83
CA ALA A 249 -1.07 8.62 -0.89
C ALA A 249 -0.80 8.04 0.52
N GLY A 250 -1.58 7.07 0.96
CA GLY A 250 -1.38 6.38 2.23
C GLY A 250 -0.13 5.51 2.25
N PHE A 251 0.09 4.74 1.19
CA PHE A 251 1.32 3.95 1.03
C PHE A 251 2.56 4.83 0.92
N ASP A 252 2.50 5.95 0.18
CA ASP A 252 3.61 6.89 0.08
C ASP A 252 4.01 7.46 1.45
N VAL A 253 3.03 7.85 2.26
CA VAL A 253 3.27 8.31 3.64
C VAL A 253 3.92 7.23 4.49
N ALA A 254 3.38 6.00 4.47
CA ALA A 254 3.89 4.90 5.27
C ALA A 254 5.31 4.50 4.84
N PHE A 255 5.55 4.29 3.54
CA PHE A 255 6.84 3.85 3.02
C PHE A 255 7.92 4.93 3.10
N THR A 256 7.59 6.21 2.85
CA THR A 256 8.55 7.32 3.05
C THR A 256 9.01 7.39 4.51
N ARG A 257 8.11 7.23 5.46
CA ARG A 257 8.44 7.17 6.90
C ARG A 257 9.31 5.95 7.20
N ILE A 258 8.88 4.76 6.79
CA ILE A 258 9.60 3.50 7.01
C ILE A 258 11.02 3.58 6.44
N SER A 259 11.16 3.98 5.18
CA SER A 259 12.46 4.06 4.51
C SER A 259 13.41 5.04 5.20
N ARG A 260 12.90 6.22 5.63
CA ARG A 260 13.73 7.17 6.38
C ARG A 260 14.17 6.62 7.72
N GLU A 261 13.27 5.96 8.47
CA GLU A 261 13.59 5.34 9.76
C GLU A 261 14.59 4.18 9.59
N LEU A 262 14.46 3.36 8.52
CA LEU A 262 15.43 2.31 8.17
C LEU A 262 16.81 2.89 7.86
N GLY A 263 16.89 3.92 7.02
CA GLY A 263 18.15 4.58 6.70
C GLY A 263 18.83 5.17 7.96
N LEU A 264 18.05 5.80 8.84
CA LEU A 264 18.56 6.33 10.10
C LEU A 264 19.06 5.21 11.02
N ALA A 265 18.35 4.09 11.12
CA ALA A 265 18.76 2.94 11.92
C ALA A 265 20.01 2.27 11.32
N ALA A 266 20.03 2.01 9.99
CA ALA A 266 21.17 1.41 9.31
C ALA A 266 22.46 2.22 9.52
N ALA A 267 22.37 3.55 9.46
CA ALA A 267 23.52 4.43 9.69
C ALA A 267 24.19 4.20 11.05
N GLN A 268 23.44 3.87 12.09
CA GLN A 268 23.97 3.59 13.43
C GLN A 268 24.78 2.30 13.46
N PHE A 269 24.32 1.27 12.74
CA PHE A 269 25.03 -0.01 12.62
C PHE A 269 26.26 0.10 11.71
N ILE A 270 26.21 0.88 10.65
CA ILE A 270 27.33 1.16 9.74
C ILE A 270 28.45 1.89 10.49
N SER A 271 28.11 2.92 11.28
CA SER A 271 29.07 3.74 12.01
C SER A 271 29.66 3.04 13.26
N GLY A 272 29.11 1.89 13.65
CA GLY A 272 29.56 1.15 14.85
C GLY A 272 29.26 1.90 16.15
N GLN A 273 28.30 2.81 16.16
CA GLN A 273 27.85 3.49 17.37
C GLN A 273 27.03 2.50 18.21
N ASP A 274 27.53 2.18 19.42
CA ASP A 274 26.76 1.42 20.40
C ASP A 274 25.50 2.21 20.82
N ILE A 275 24.31 1.64 20.56
CA ILE A 275 23.03 2.17 21.03
C ILE A 275 22.69 1.59 22.40
#